data_acf8c7f974aaf3d071ac4bf79e7a71f2
#
_entry.id   acf8c7f974aaf3d071ac4bf79e7a71f2
#
_cell.length_a   1.000
_cell.length_b   1.000
_cell.length_c   1.000
_cell.angle_alpha   90.00
_cell.angle_beta   90.00
_cell.angle_gamma   90.00
#
_symmetry.space_group_name_H-M   'P 1'
#
loop_
_entity.id
_entity.type
_entity.pdbx_description
1 polymer ?
#
loop_
_entity_poly.entity_id
_entity_poly.type
_entity_poly.pdbx_seq_one_letter_code
_entity_poly.pdbx_strand_id
1 'polypeptide(L)'
;MDTILVKIFATALALSEVLTQPHNIKTKFDPVTDQAQVVQVLRDGCAHMRQAFDIESINLDDLISTALDDPKAVGANAAVFHGINFADLNTAYHQFCKNEAIDKPVVDLTQVIDFYNQAAADLPQQTEIEALKDKKLPSMSTVYSGNGSKFTDVYQPGNHRVWIALSDVPDFVQKAFIAAEDQRFYQHHGIDERGIIRAFIGNLASPGRPEGGSTITQQVVKNLLVGDDVTYQRKIREMIVASRLENALSKNDILQLYINSVYLGRGSWGIEMAARSYFGKSAKDL
;
A
#
# COMPACT_ATOMS: atom_id res chain seq x y z
N MET A 1 14.49 5.18 19.15
CA MET A 1 13.25 5.23 18.35
C MET A 1 13.51 5.86 16.97
N ASP A 2 14.49 6.72 16.89
CA ASP A 2 14.84 7.50 15.68
C ASP A 2 15.35 6.68 14.49
N THR A 3 15.94 5.53 14.75
CA THR A 3 16.44 4.57 13.76
C THR A 3 15.32 3.88 12.93
N ILE A 4 14.07 3.86 13.38
CA ILE A 4 12.99 3.15 12.71
C ILE A 4 12.59 3.83 11.39
N LEU A 5 12.55 5.15 11.36
CA LEU A 5 12.12 5.89 10.17
C LEU A 5 13.17 5.92 9.08
N VAL A 6 14.42 6.02 9.45
CA VAL A 6 15.53 5.85 8.50
C VAL A 6 15.48 4.46 7.89
N LYS A 7 15.15 3.43 8.70
CA LYS A 7 14.93 2.05 8.20
C LYS A 7 13.73 1.97 7.27
N ILE A 8 12.62 2.64 7.59
CA ILE A 8 11.43 2.68 6.75
C ILE A 8 11.72 3.39 5.43
N PHE A 9 12.40 4.54 5.49
CA PHE A 9 12.81 5.28 4.30
C PHE A 9 13.74 4.44 3.41
N ALA A 10 14.79 3.87 4.00
CA ALA A 10 15.71 2.98 3.28
C ALA A 10 14.98 1.75 2.72
N THR A 11 14.04 1.18 3.48
CA THR A 11 13.25 0.03 3.02
C THR A 11 12.26 0.43 1.93
N ALA A 12 11.66 1.61 2.00
CA ALA A 12 10.78 2.14 0.96
C ALA A 12 11.56 2.40 -0.34
N LEU A 13 12.78 2.94 -0.25
CA LEU A 13 13.68 3.09 -1.38
C LEU A 13 14.08 1.75 -1.98
N ALA A 14 14.46 0.78 -1.15
CA ALA A 14 14.78 -0.57 -1.58
C ALA A 14 13.59 -1.26 -2.25
N LEU A 15 12.39 -1.04 -1.74
CA LEU A 15 11.16 -1.58 -2.31
C LEU A 15 10.80 -0.94 -3.64
N SER A 16 11.09 0.34 -3.87
CA SER A 16 10.76 0.98 -5.13
C SER A 16 11.50 0.33 -6.31
N GLU A 17 12.73 -0.14 -6.13
CA GLU A 17 13.43 -0.88 -7.18
C GLU A 17 13.03 -2.35 -7.27
N VAL A 18 12.83 -3.00 -6.13
CA VAL A 18 12.27 -4.35 -6.07
C VAL A 18 10.95 -4.46 -6.83
N LEU A 19 10.18 -3.37 -6.87
CA LEU A 19 8.89 -3.28 -7.56
C LEU A 19 9.02 -3.09 -9.07
N THR A 20 10.14 -2.51 -9.54
CA THR A 20 10.42 -2.37 -10.98
C THR A 20 10.96 -3.65 -11.61
N GLN A 21 11.49 -4.59 -10.81
CA GLN A 21 12.00 -5.89 -11.26
C GLN A 21 11.34 -7.07 -10.53
N PRO A 22 10.05 -7.32 -10.77
CA PRO A 22 9.23 -8.23 -9.98
C PRO A 22 9.67 -9.70 -10.00
N HIS A 23 10.45 -10.12 -10.99
CA HIS A 23 10.88 -11.51 -11.14
C HIS A 23 12.10 -11.91 -10.29
N ASN A 24 12.80 -10.93 -9.69
CA ASN A 24 14.06 -11.17 -8.96
C ASN A 24 14.04 -10.65 -7.53
N ILE A 25 12.88 -10.61 -6.88
CA ILE A 25 12.79 -10.16 -5.48
C ILE A 25 13.54 -11.14 -4.59
N LYS A 26 14.75 -10.75 -4.17
CA LYS A 26 15.48 -11.46 -3.15
C LYS A 26 14.71 -11.34 -1.83
N THR A 27 14.22 -12.46 -1.33
CA THR A 27 13.39 -12.50 -0.11
C THR A 27 14.21 -12.44 1.17
N LYS A 28 15.54 -12.58 1.05
CA LYS A 28 16.45 -12.53 2.18
C LYS A 28 17.82 -12.02 1.74
N PHE A 29 18.33 -10.98 2.39
CA PHE A 29 19.66 -10.46 2.22
C PHE A 29 20.58 -10.93 3.36
N ASP A 30 21.81 -11.25 3.04
CA ASP A 30 22.83 -11.48 4.04
C ASP A 30 23.40 -10.12 4.53
N PRO A 31 23.37 -9.83 5.85
CA PRO A 31 23.77 -8.53 6.37
C PRO A 31 25.25 -8.18 6.20
N VAL A 32 26.08 -9.14 5.82
CA VAL A 32 27.53 -8.94 5.62
C VAL A 32 27.87 -8.90 4.14
N THR A 33 27.40 -9.89 3.36
CA THR A 33 27.81 -10.05 1.96
C THR A 33 26.98 -9.22 0.98
N ASP A 34 25.74 -8.85 1.33
CA ASP A 34 24.81 -8.17 0.42
C ASP A 34 24.77 -6.64 0.61
N GLN A 35 25.59 -6.07 1.50
CA GLN A 35 25.55 -4.62 1.78
C GLN A 35 25.74 -3.75 0.53
N ALA A 36 26.68 -4.13 -0.36
CA ALA A 36 26.91 -3.40 -1.60
C ALA A 36 25.68 -3.46 -2.53
N GLN A 37 25.02 -4.61 -2.59
CA GLN A 37 23.79 -4.79 -3.36
C GLN A 37 22.65 -3.94 -2.78
N VAL A 38 22.50 -3.90 -1.46
CA VAL A 38 21.48 -3.09 -0.79
C VAL A 38 21.73 -1.59 -1.01
N VAL A 39 22.99 -1.13 -0.94
CA VAL A 39 23.34 0.27 -1.28
C VAL A 39 22.95 0.60 -2.72
N GLN A 40 23.21 -0.31 -3.67
CA GLN A 40 22.83 -0.10 -5.06
C GLN A 40 21.32 0.00 -5.20
N VAL A 41 20.57 -0.92 -4.59
CA VAL A 41 19.09 -0.91 -4.56
C VAL A 41 18.54 0.41 -3.99
N LEU A 42 19.15 0.93 -2.92
CA LEU A 42 18.76 2.22 -2.34
C LEU A 42 19.01 3.39 -3.31
N ARG A 43 20.14 3.39 -4.01
CA ARG A 43 20.48 4.42 -5.02
C ARG A 43 19.57 4.40 -6.23
N ASP A 44 19.29 3.21 -6.73
CA ASP A 44 18.41 3.02 -7.87
C ASP A 44 16.97 3.42 -7.50
N GLY A 45 16.53 3.11 -6.28
CA GLY A 45 15.27 3.60 -5.73
C GLY A 45 15.20 5.13 -5.66
N CYS A 46 16.28 5.81 -5.27
CA CYS A 46 16.35 7.27 -5.32
C CYS A 46 16.28 7.81 -6.75
N ALA A 47 16.97 7.17 -7.71
CA ALA A 47 16.94 7.57 -9.11
C ALA A 47 15.56 7.39 -9.73
N HIS A 48 14.91 6.27 -9.40
CA HIS A 48 13.55 5.97 -9.82
C HIS A 48 12.53 6.97 -9.26
N MET A 49 12.62 7.29 -7.97
CA MET A 49 11.79 8.33 -7.37
C MET A 49 11.96 9.69 -8.05
N ARG A 50 13.17 10.10 -8.41
CA ARG A 50 13.39 11.34 -9.16
C ARG A 50 12.70 11.33 -10.52
N GLN A 51 12.77 10.22 -11.28
CA GLN A 51 12.08 10.08 -12.57
C GLN A 51 10.56 10.05 -12.41
N ALA A 52 10.06 9.31 -11.41
CA ALA A 52 8.63 9.21 -11.15
C ALA A 52 8.02 10.57 -10.81
N PHE A 53 8.85 11.46 -10.26
CA PHE A 53 8.38 12.76 -9.79
C PHE A 53 8.38 13.83 -10.85
N ASP A 54 9.06 13.69 -12.01
CA ASP A 54 9.21 14.78 -13.02
C ASP A 54 9.11 16.17 -12.33
N ILE A 55 9.89 16.32 -11.25
CA ILE A 55 9.78 17.45 -10.35
C ILE A 55 10.74 18.51 -10.88
N GLU A 56 10.39 19.14 -12.01
CA GLU A 56 10.96 20.44 -12.33
C GLU A 56 10.51 21.55 -11.35
N SER A 57 9.47 21.29 -10.51
CA SER A 57 8.85 22.32 -9.69
C SER A 57 8.90 22.11 -8.18
N ILE A 58 9.26 20.94 -7.65
CA ILE A 58 9.39 20.70 -6.21
C ILE A 58 10.84 20.34 -5.91
N ASN A 59 11.58 21.27 -5.33
CA ASN A 59 12.90 20.98 -4.81
C ASN A 59 12.74 20.20 -3.49
N LEU A 60 13.08 18.90 -3.51
CA LEU A 60 12.99 18.06 -2.32
C LEU A 60 13.93 18.54 -1.22
N ASP A 61 15.06 19.12 -1.60
CA ASP A 61 16.01 19.74 -0.67
C ASP A 61 15.37 20.96 0.04
N ASP A 62 14.60 21.79 -0.68
CA ASP A 62 13.88 22.93 -0.09
C ASP A 62 12.74 22.46 0.80
N LEU A 63 12.05 21.39 0.44
CA LEU A 63 10.97 20.82 1.26
C LEU A 63 11.51 20.22 2.57
N ILE A 64 12.62 19.49 2.49
CA ILE A 64 13.29 18.90 3.65
C ILE A 64 13.90 20.02 4.50
N SER A 65 14.54 21.03 3.90
CA SER A 65 15.11 22.20 4.59
C SER A 65 14.01 22.99 5.31
N THR A 66 12.90 23.28 4.64
CA THR A 66 11.75 23.99 5.25
C THR A 66 11.18 23.20 6.43
N ALA A 67 11.07 21.87 6.32
CA ALA A 67 10.60 21.02 7.42
C ALA A 67 11.59 20.97 8.60
N LEU A 68 12.90 21.12 8.32
CA LEU A 68 13.94 21.14 9.34
C LEU A 68 14.02 22.51 10.04
N ASP A 69 13.87 23.62 9.29
CA ASP A 69 14.02 24.98 9.82
C ASP A 69 12.79 25.45 10.62
N ASP A 70 11.59 24.97 10.25
CA ASP A 70 10.36 25.24 11.02
C ASP A 70 9.48 23.98 11.14
N PRO A 71 9.75 23.14 12.16
CA PRO A 71 8.90 21.97 12.45
C PRO A 71 7.44 22.31 12.74
N LYS A 72 7.13 23.59 13.04
CA LYS A 72 5.76 24.06 13.27
C LYS A 72 5.05 24.41 11.96
N ALA A 73 5.79 24.77 10.91
CA ALA A 73 5.23 24.98 9.58
C ALA A 73 4.70 23.66 8.97
N VAL A 74 5.21 22.52 9.42
CA VAL A 74 4.75 21.17 9.06
C VAL A 74 3.39 20.83 9.69
N GLY A 75 2.79 21.75 10.47
CA GLY A 75 1.43 21.66 10.99
C GLY A 75 1.25 20.73 12.18
N ALA A 76 0.05 20.74 12.77
CA ALA A 76 -0.32 20.04 14.00
C ALA A 76 -0.31 18.49 13.91
N ASN A 77 0.02 17.89 12.78
CA ASN A 77 0.32 16.46 12.62
C ASN A 77 1.73 16.07 13.09
N ALA A 78 2.39 16.95 13.83
CA ALA A 78 3.58 16.60 14.60
C ALA A 78 3.42 15.30 15.41
N ALA A 79 2.20 14.87 15.72
CA ALA A 79 1.94 13.60 16.38
C ALA A 79 2.29 12.36 15.50
N VAL A 80 2.14 12.43 14.19
CA VAL A 80 2.56 11.38 13.25
C VAL A 80 4.08 11.40 13.10
N PHE A 81 4.70 12.55 13.30
CA PHE A 81 6.14 12.77 13.19
C PHE A 81 6.83 12.87 14.55
N HIS A 82 6.12 12.62 15.66
CA HIS A 82 6.71 12.52 16.99
C HIS A 82 7.76 11.41 17.00
N GLY A 83 9.03 11.82 17.09
CA GLY A 83 10.19 10.92 17.08
C GLY A 83 10.90 10.80 15.73
N ILE A 84 10.54 11.60 14.70
CA ILE A 84 11.35 11.71 13.49
C ILE A 84 12.50 12.69 13.77
N ASN A 85 13.72 12.18 13.69
CA ASN A 85 14.87 13.04 13.55
C ASN A 85 15.05 13.38 12.06
N PHE A 86 14.53 14.54 11.65
CA PHE A 86 14.65 15.00 10.27
C PHE A 86 16.11 15.21 9.84
N ALA A 87 17.00 15.53 10.77
CA ALA A 87 18.43 15.62 10.47
C ALA A 87 19.02 14.28 10.03
N ASP A 88 18.60 13.18 10.67
CA ASP A 88 19.01 11.83 10.27
C ASP A 88 18.41 11.45 8.91
N LEU A 89 17.15 11.82 8.65
CA LEU A 89 16.52 11.58 7.36
C LEU A 89 17.20 12.34 6.23
N ASN A 90 17.54 13.61 6.46
CA ASN A 90 18.29 14.43 5.50
C ASN A 90 19.70 13.85 5.24
N THR A 91 20.39 13.42 6.30
CA THR A 91 21.70 12.78 6.18
C THR A 91 21.61 11.46 5.39
N ALA A 92 20.60 10.64 5.63
CA ALA A 92 20.36 9.43 4.87
C ALA A 92 20.06 9.73 3.39
N TYR A 93 19.27 10.76 3.10
CA TYR A 93 18.99 11.21 1.74
C TYR A 93 20.27 11.65 1.01
N HIS A 94 21.10 12.48 1.64
CA HIS A 94 22.38 12.90 1.06
C HIS A 94 23.32 11.72 0.83
N GLN A 95 23.40 10.79 1.78
CA GLN A 95 24.23 9.59 1.68
C GLN A 95 23.85 8.70 0.49
N PHE A 96 22.57 8.38 0.33
CA PHE A 96 22.10 7.41 -0.67
C PHE A 96 21.68 8.06 -1.98
N CYS A 97 20.95 9.17 -1.92
CA CYS A 97 20.36 9.79 -3.10
C CYS A 97 21.28 10.81 -3.78
N LYS A 98 22.16 11.48 -3.03
CA LYS A 98 23.17 12.41 -3.57
C LYS A 98 24.54 11.77 -3.71
N ASN A 99 24.77 10.57 -3.16
CA ASN A 99 26.06 9.89 -3.14
C ASN A 99 27.19 10.71 -2.49
N GLU A 100 26.86 11.48 -1.49
CA GLU A 100 27.82 12.29 -0.76
C GLU A 100 28.55 11.46 0.28
N ALA A 101 29.84 11.70 0.45
CA ALA A 101 30.62 11.09 1.52
C ALA A 101 30.22 11.73 2.84
N ILE A 102 29.80 10.90 3.80
CA ILE A 102 29.37 11.34 5.13
C ILE A 102 30.32 10.78 6.18
N ASP A 103 30.82 11.64 7.05
CA ASP A 103 31.78 11.26 8.10
C ASP A 103 31.21 10.25 9.10
N LYS A 104 29.89 10.31 9.33
CA LYS A 104 29.17 9.35 10.20
C LYS A 104 27.92 8.87 9.50
N PRO A 105 27.91 7.63 8.98
CA PRO A 105 26.70 7.05 8.42
C PRO A 105 25.62 6.95 9.49
N VAL A 106 24.45 7.54 9.20
CA VAL A 106 23.27 7.49 10.08
C VAL A 106 22.53 6.18 9.91
N VAL A 107 22.73 5.53 8.76
CA VAL A 107 22.05 4.30 8.41
C VAL A 107 22.95 3.12 8.65
N ASP A 108 22.60 2.29 9.60
CA ASP A 108 23.19 0.98 9.79
C ASP A 108 22.51 -0.01 8.82
N LEU A 109 23.24 -0.36 7.75
CA LEU A 109 22.75 -1.28 6.71
C LEU A 109 22.40 -2.66 7.27
N THR A 110 23.12 -3.13 8.29
CA THR A 110 22.80 -4.40 8.95
C THR A 110 21.39 -4.37 9.54
N GLN A 111 21.07 -3.28 10.24
CA GLN A 111 19.74 -3.12 10.82
C GLN A 111 18.64 -2.95 9.76
N VAL A 112 18.93 -2.30 8.63
CA VAL A 112 17.98 -2.18 7.50
C VAL A 112 17.71 -3.55 6.90
N ILE A 113 18.75 -4.33 6.68
CA ILE A 113 18.64 -5.69 6.14
C ILE A 113 17.87 -6.60 7.10
N ASP A 114 18.20 -6.58 8.39
CA ASP A 114 17.48 -7.37 9.39
C ASP A 114 16.01 -7.00 9.47
N PHE A 115 15.68 -5.70 9.42
CA PHE A 115 14.31 -5.23 9.41
C PHE A 115 13.54 -5.68 8.15
N TYR A 116 14.18 -5.59 6.98
CA TYR A 116 13.61 -6.09 5.73
C TYR A 116 13.41 -7.61 5.79
N ASN A 117 14.42 -8.37 6.22
CA ASN A 117 14.35 -9.82 6.33
C ASN A 117 13.22 -10.27 7.27
N GLN A 118 13.02 -9.57 8.40
CA GLN A 118 11.89 -9.81 9.31
C GLN A 118 10.55 -9.51 8.65
N ALA A 119 10.45 -8.39 7.94
CA ALA A 119 9.23 -8.04 7.23
C ALA A 119 8.93 -9.00 6.07
N ALA A 120 9.96 -9.51 5.40
CA ALA A 120 9.83 -10.45 4.30
C ALA A 120 9.68 -11.93 4.74
N ALA A 121 9.83 -12.21 6.04
CA ALA A 121 9.60 -13.55 6.58
C ALA A 121 8.12 -13.93 6.46
N ASP A 122 7.87 -15.23 6.23
CA ASP A 122 6.51 -15.80 6.20
C ASP A 122 5.52 -15.07 5.27
N LEU A 123 6.04 -14.56 4.14
CA LEU A 123 5.16 -13.98 3.10
C LEU A 123 4.34 -15.09 2.42
N PRO A 124 3.11 -14.76 1.98
CA PRO A 124 2.30 -15.67 1.18
C PRO A 124 3.10 -16.25 0.02
N GLN A 125 2.97 -17.55 -0.18
CA GLN A 125 3.62 -18.23 -1.29
C GLN A 125 2.99 -17.80 -2.62
N GLN A 126 3.74 -17.88 -3.71
CA GLN A 126 3.25 -17.50 -5.03
C GLN A 126 1.97 -18.28 -5.42
N THR A 127 1.90 -19.54 -5.06
CA THR A 127 0.70 -20.40 -5.29
C THR A 127 -0.53 -19.91 -4.52
N GLU A 128 -0.35 -19.36 -3.32
CA GLU A 128 -1.45 -18.79 -2.53
C GLU A 128 -1.96 -17.49 -3.15
N ILE A 129 -1.05 -16.70 -3.70
CA ILE A 129 -1.37 -15.45 -4.41
C ILE A 129 -2.12 -15.76 -5.71
N GLU A 130 -1.63 -16.70 -6.51
CA GLU A 130 -2.27 -17.14 -7.77
C GLU A 130 -3.66 -17.74 -7.53
N ALA A 131 -3.83 -18.49 -6.44
CA ALA A 131 -5.11 -19.08 -6.07
C ALA A 131 -6.21 -18.04 -5.76
N LEU A 132 -5.84 -16.76 -5.53
CA LEU A 132 -6.83 -15.69 -5.33
C LEU A 132 -7.67 -15.44 -6.58
N LYS A 133 -7.17 -15.73 -7.76
CA LYS A 133 -7.89 -15.55 -9.03
C LYS A 133 -9.23 -16.30 -9.03
N ASP A 134 -9.21 -17.53 -8.54
CA ASP A 134 -10.38 -18.39 -8.51
C ASP A 134 -11.07 -18.45 -7.14
N LYS A 135 -10.53 -17.68 -6.17
CA LYS A 135 -11.03 -17.71 -4.80
C LYS A 135 -12.33 -16.93 -4.68
N LYS A 136 -13.42 -17.65 -4.46
CA LYS A 136 -14.66 -17.04 -3.99
C LYS A 136 -14.55 -16.77 -2.48
N LEU A 137 -14.66 -15.49 -2.11
CA LEU A 137 -14.66 -15.10 -0.70
C LEU A 137 -15.89 -15.66 0.01
N PRO A 138 -15.78 -16.01 1.31
CA PRO A 138 -16.93 -16.42 2.09
C PRO A 138 -18.05 -15.38 1.99
N SER A 139 -19.25 -15.83 1.70
CA SER A 139 -20.43 -15.00 1.53
C SER A 139 -21.53 -15.42 2.51
N MET A 140 -22.55 -14.59 2.64
CA MET A 140 -23.75 -14.95 3.41
C MET A 140 -24.52 -16.06 2.71
N SER A 141 -25.28 -16.83 3.51
CA SER A 141 -26.27 -17.79 3.05
C SER A 141 -27.66 -17.22 3.30
N THR A 142 -28.53 -17.28 2.29
CA THR A 142 -29.92 -16.87 2.48
C THR A 142 -30.77 -18.11 2.73
N VAL A 143 -31.56 -18.08 3.81
CA VAL A 143 -32.51 -19.13 4.18
C VAL A 143 -33.88 -18.73 3.67
N TYR A 144 -34.55 -19.64 3.01
CA TYR A 144 -35.91 -19.47 2.50
C TYR A 144 -36.90 -20.35 3.25
N SER A 145 -38.12 -19.87 3.44
CA SER A 145 -39.24 -20.64 3.96
C SER A 145 -39.77 -21.62 2.90
N GLY A 146 -40.59 -22.58 3.31
CA GLY A 146 -41.12 -23.62 2.39
C GLY A 146 -41.98 -23.08 1.24
N ASN A 147 -42.46 -21.83 1.34
CA ASN A 147 -43.19 -21.15 0.27
C ASN A 147 -42.27 -20.33 -0.66
N GLY A 148 -40.94 -20.42 -0.48
CA GLY A 148 -39.95 -19.69 -1.30
C GLY A 148 -39.72 -18.25 -0.88
N SER A 149 -40.37 -17.74 0.17
CA SER A 149 -40.08 -16.40 0.68
C SER A 149 -38.79 -16.38 1.48
N LYS A 150 -38.02 -15.30 1.35
CA LYS A 150 -36.79 -15.12 2.15
C LYS A 150 -37.16 -15.05 3.63
N PHE A 151 -36.51 -15.92 4.42
CA PHE A 151 -36.68 -15.97 5.87
C PHE A 151 -35.61 -15.11 6.57
N THR A 152 -34.32 -15.39 6.32
CA THR A 152 -33.22 -14.64 6.92
C THR A 152 -31.92 -14.86 6.14
N ASP A 153 -30.94 -14.00 6.39
CA ASP A 153 -29.55 -14.21 5.99
C ASP A 153 -28.73 -14.71 7.20
N VAL A 154 -27.84 -15.65 6.92
CA VAL A 154 -26.90 -16.22 7.90
C VAL A 154 -25.48 -15.96 7.41
N TYR A 155 -24.67 -15.31 8.23
CA TYR A 155 -23.29 -15.01 7.92
C TYR A 155 -22.43 -14.91 9.19
N GLN A 156 -21.12 -15.12 9.02
CA GLN A 156 -20.16 -14.83 10.08
C GLN A 156 -19.78 -13.33 10.06
N PRO A 157 -19.33 -12.76 11.18
CA PRO A 157 -18.78 -11.40 11.21
C PRO A 157 -17.72 -11.21 10.09
N GLY A 158 -17.82 -10.14 9.33
CA GLY A 158 -16.95 -9.86 8.17
C GLY A 158 -17.35 -10.58 6.87
N ASN A 159 -18.34 -11.45 6.86
CA ASN A 159 -18.78 -12.22 5.68
C ASN A 159 -20.19 -11.84 5.18
N HIS A 160 -20.70 -10.69 5.61
CA HIS A 160 -21.97 -10.15 5.10
C HIS A 160 -21.75 -9.57 3.71
N ARG A 161 -21.59 -10.45 2.72
CA ARG A 161 -21.34 -10.12 1.31
C ARG A 161 -22.09 -11.05 0.37
N VAL A 162 -22.31 -10.56 -0.83
CA VAL A 162 -22.72 -11.33 -2.00
C VAL A 162 -21.69 -11.08 -3.09
N TRP A 163 -21.18 -12.13 -3.68
CA TRP A 163 -20.20 -12.03 -4.77
C TRP A 163 -20.91 -11.54 -6.04
N ILE A 164 -20.30 -10.59 -6.73
CA ILE A 164 -20.72 -10.10 -8.03
C ILE A 164 -19.54 -10.11 -9.00
N ALA A 165 -19.78 -10.48 -10.26
CA ALA A 165 -18.74 -10.40 -11.29
C ALA A 165 -18.47 -8.92 -11.64
N LEU A 166 -17.22 -8.58 -11.94
CA LEU A 166 -16.85 -7.21 -12.33
C LEU A 166 -17.62 -6.76 -13.58
N SER A 167 -17.89 -7.69 -14.52
CA SER A 167 -18.68 -7.44 -15.72
C SER A 167 -20.12 -7.03 -15.46
N ASP A 168 -20.66 -7.39 -14.29
CA ASP A 168 -22.03 -7.06 -13.90
C ASP A 168 -22.12 -5.72 -13.16
N VAL A 169 -20.99 -5.12 -12.81
CA VAL A 169 -20.92 -3.80 -12.16
C VAL A 169 -20.80 -2.72 -13.23
N PRO A 170 -21.68 -1.71 -13.27
CA PRO A 170 -21.60 -0.63 -14.25
C PRO A 170 -20.23 0.05 -14.28
N ASP A 171 -19.74 0.37 -15.46
CA ASP A 171 -18.41 0.95 -15.68
C ASP A 171 -18.18 2.26 -14.89
N PHE A 172 -19.19 3.11 -14.77
CA PHE A 172 -19.08 4.34 -13.99
C PHE A 172 -18.89 4.06 -12.48
N VAL A 173 -19.45 2.97 -11.95
CA VAL A 173 -19.26 2.56 -10.55
C VAL A 173 -17.83 2.09 -10.33
N GLN A 174 -17.30 1.27 -11.26
CA GLN A 174 -15.89 0.84 -11.23
C GLN A 174 -14.95 2.06 -11.25
N LYS A 175 -15.21 3.02 -12.16
CA LYS A 175 -14.43 4.26 -12.26
C LYS A 175 -14.56 5.13 -11.02
N ALA A 176 -15.68 5.14 -10.33
CA ALA A 176 -15.85 5.89 -9.08
C ALA A 176 -14.93 5.35 -7.97
N PHE A 177 -14.80 4.02 -7.83
CA PHE A 177 -13.85 3.43 -6.90
C PHE A 177 -12.41 3.80 -7.26
N ILE A 178 -12.04 3.67 -8.53
CA ILE A 178 -10.70 4.00 -9.00
C ILE A 178 -10.39 5.49 -8.77
N ALA A 179 -11.33 6.37 -9.08
CA ALA A 179 -11.15 7.81 -8.88
C ALA A 179 -11.02 8.21 -7.41
N ALA A 180 -11.73 7.51 -6.51
CA ALA A 180 -11.71 7.81 -5.08
C ALA A 180 -10.48 7.25 -4.37
N GLU A 181 -10.06 6.04 -4.71
CA GLU A 181 -9.08 5.28 -3.96
C GLU A 181 -7.69 5.25 -4.63
N ASP A 182 -7.66 5.19 -5.98
CA ASP A 182 -6.43 4.92 -6.71
C ASP A 182 -6.52 5.39 -8.17
N GLN A 183 -6.44 6.70 -8.37
CA GLN A 183 -6.62 7.33 -9.69
C GLN A 183 -5.70 6.79 -10.78
N ARG A 184 -4.54 6.24 -10.38
CA ARG A 184 -3.54 5.70 -11.30
C ARG A 184 -3.50 4.17 -11.30
N PHE A 185 -4.56 3.50 -10.86
CA PHE A 185 -4.66 2.05 -10.71
C PHE A 185 -4.13 1.26 -11.91
N TYR A 186 -4.46 1.67 -13.13
CA TYR A 186 -4.00 1.00 -14.36
C TYR A 186 -2.59 1.38 -14.79
N GLN A 187 -1.90 2.28 -14.09
CA GLN A 187 -0.59 2.82 -14.49
C GLN A 187 0.57 2.30 -13.64
N HIS A 188 0.30 1.91 -12.39
CA HIS A 188 1.31 1.40 -11.47
C HIS A 188 1.28 -0.13 -11.37
N HIS A 189 2.30 -0.72 -10.71
CA HIS A 189 2.45 -2.15 -10.48
C HIS A 189 2.41 -2.50 -8.98
N GLY A 190 1.24 -2.36 -8.35
CA GLY A 190 0.99 -2.68 -6.94
C GLY A 190 1.15 -1.50 -6.01
N ILE A 191 2.06 -0.59 -6.27
CA ILE A 191 2.31 0.61 -5.49
C ILE A 191 2.26 1.83 -6.41
N ASP A 192 1.58 2.88 -5.98
CA ASP A 192 1.61 4.19 -6.63
C ASP A 192 2.57 5.11 -5.87
N GLU A 193 3.82 5.17 -6.31
CA GLU A 193 4.87 6.00 -5.71
C GLU A 193 4.49 7.47 -5.72
N ARG A 194 3.90 7.97 -6.82
CA ARG A 194 3.42 9.37 -6.91
C ARG A 194 2.26 9.62 -5.95
N GLY A 195 1.38 8.63 -5.77
CA GLY A 195 0.28 8.70 -4.82
C GLY A 195 0.78 8.79 -3.37
N ILE A 196 1.80 7.99 -3.03
CA ILE A 196 2.40 8.01 -1.68
C ILE A 196 2.97 9.38 -1.36
N ILE A 197 3.71 9.99 -2.30
CA ILE A 197 4.35 11.27 -2.02
C ILE A 197 3.35 12.41 -2.09
N ARG A 198 2.37 12.37 -3.01
CA ARG A 198 1.27 13.34 -2.98
C ARG A 198 0.57 13.31 -1.62
N ALA A 199 0.24 12.12 -1.12
CA ALA A 199 -0.37 11.95 0.21
C ALA A 199 0.56 12.45 1.32
N PHE A 200 1.86 12.21 1.23
CA PHE A 200 2.84 12.71 2.18
C PHE A 200 2.87 14.25 2.19
N ILE A 201 2.99 14.89 1.02
CA ILE A 201 3.00 16.36 0.89
C ILE A 201 1.65 16.94 1.29
N GLY A 202 0.53 16.34 0.86
CA GLY A 202 -0.81 16.78 1.22
C GLY A 202 -1.07 16.72 2.73
N ASN A 203 -0.59 15.66 3.38
CA ASN A 203 -0.68 15.49 4.82
C ASN A 203 0.20 16.50 5.59
N LEU A 204 1.33 16.91 5.02
CA LEU A 204 2.15 17.99 5.56
C LEU A 204 1.46 19.35 5.42
N ALA A 205 0.84 19.61 4.27
CA ALA A 205 0.21 20.92 3.97
C ALA A 205 -1.19 21.09 4.61
N SER A 206 -1.90 20.00 4.90
CA SER A 206 -3.29 20.05 5.38
C SER A 206 -3.54 19.06 6.53
N PRO A 207 -3.23 19.43 7.77
CA PRO A 207 -3.27 18.53 8.93
C PRO A 207 -4.63 17.96 9.30
N GLY A 208 -5.71 18.45 8.74
CA GLY A 208 -7.08 18.09 9.14
C GLY A 208 -7.74 16.94 8.36
N ARG A 209 -7.17 16.51 7.23
CA ARG A 209 -7.70 15.43 6.40
C ARG A 209 -6.55 14.62 5.82
N PRO A 210 -6.08 13.57 6.50
CA PRO A 210 -5.02 12.74 5.97
C PRO A 210 -5.46 12.06 4.67
N GLU A 211 -4.75 12.32 3.58
CA GLU A 211 -4.92 11.60 2.32
C GLU A 211 -4.31 10.21 2.43
N GLY A 212 -5.04 9.19 1.96
CA GLY A 212 -4.54 7.83 1.88
C GLY A 212 -3.65 7.67 0.66
N GLY A 213 -2.45 7.11 0.86
CA GLY A 213 -1.52 6.77 -0.22
C GLY A 213 -1.51 5.28 -0.58
N SER A 214 -2.47 4.48 -0.09
CA SER A 214 -2.53 3.04 -0.37
C SER A 214 -3.31 2.76 -1.64
N THR A 215 -2.75 1.92 -2.52
CA THR A 215 -3.42 1.51 -3.76
C THR A 215 -4.55 0.50 -3.51
N ILE A 216 -5.42 0.32 -4.51
CA ILE A 216 -6.44 -0.75 -4.52
C ILE A 216 -5.77 -2.12 -4.32
N THR A 217 -4.64 -2.38 -4.97
CA THR A 217 -3.88 -3.63 -4.83
C THR A 217 -3.39 -3.85 -3.40
N GLN A 218 -2.86 -2.82 -2.76
CA GLN A 218 -2.45 -2.89 -1.36
C GLN A 218 -3.63 -3.15 -0.42
N GLN A 219 -4.79 -2.57 -0.69
CA GLN A 219 -6.00 -2.82 0.10
C GLN A 219 -6.48 -4.27 -0.06
N VAL A 220 -6.42 -4.86 -1.26
CA VAL A 220 -6.71 -6.28 -1.47
C VAL A 220 -5.76 -7.17 -0.66
N VAL A 221 -4.46 -6.91 -0.73
CA VAL A 221 -3.43 -7.63 0.03
C VAL A 221 -3.69 -7.55 1.52
N LYS A 222 -3.94 -6.36 2.05
CA LYS A 222 -4.29 -6.14 3.45
C LYS A 222 -5.49 -6.98 3.86
N ASN A 223 -6.57 -6.94 3.09
CA ASN A 223 -7.83 -7.59 3.44
C ASN A 223 -7.79 -9.11 3.32
N LEU A 224 -6.96 -9.67 2.44
CA LEU A 224 -7.03 -11.09 2.07
C LEU A 224 -5.79 -11.91 2.44
N LEU A 225 -4.62 -11.28 2.65
CA LEU A 225 -3.35 -11.99 2.76
C LEU A 225 -2.52 -11.65 4.00
N VAL A 226 -2.44 -10.38 4.41
CA VAL A 226 -1.50 -9.96 5.47
C VAL A 226 -2.16 -9.45 6.75
N GLY A 227 -3.48 -9.25 6.75
CA GLY A 227 -4.23 -8.76 7.91
C GLY A 227 -4.11 -7.24 8.12
N ASP A 228 -4.69 -6.76 9.23
CA ASP A 228 -4.92 -5.34 9.51
C ASP A 228 -4.12 -4.78 10.71
N ASP A 229 -3.16 -5.53 11.24
CA ASP A 229 -2.27 -5.04 12.30
C ASP A 229 -1.61 -3.72 11.93
N VAL A 230 -1.60 -2.75 12.84
CA VAL A 230 -1.04 -1.43 12.59
C VAL A 230 0.45 -1.43 12.94
N THR A 231 1.27 -1.98 12.05
CA THR A 231 2.73 -2.01 12.18
C THR A 231 3.43 -1.61 10.88
N TYR A 232 4.64 -1.09 10.98
CA TYR A 232 5.47 -0.77 9.81
C TYR A 232 5.88 -2.04 9.04
N GLN A 233 6.20 -3.11 9.75
CA GLN A 233 6.52 -4.41 9.14
C GLN A 233 5.35 -4.90 8.28
N ARG A 234 4.13 -4.82 8.79
CA ARG A 234 2.94 -5.15 8.00
C ARG A 234 2.86 -4.29 6.73
N LYS A 235 3.14 -2.98 6.81
CA LYS A 235 3.09 -2.12 5.61
C LYS A 235 4.11 -2.53 4.56
N ILE A 236 5.31 -2.92 4.96
CA ILE A 236 6.32 -3.45 4.04
C ILE A 236 5.86 -4.79 3.43
N ARG A 237 5.34 -5.71 4.26
CA ARG A 237 4.76 -6.98 3.77
C ARG A 237 3.67 -6.73 2.74
N GLU A 238 2.75 -5.81 3.02
CA GLU A 238 1.68 -5.37 2.13
C GLU A 238 2.25 -4.89 0.78
N MET A 239 3.29 -4.07 0.79
CA MET A 239 3.94 -3.56 -0.41
C MET A 239 4.59 -4.69 -1.23
N ILE A 240 5.38 -5.57 -0.61
CA ILE A 240 6.00 -6.71 -1.28
C ILE A 240 4.94 -7.64 -1.91
N VAL A 241 3.91 -7.96 -1.14
CA VAL A 241 2.85 -8.87 -1.62
C VAL A 241 1.99 -8.20 -2.70
N ALA A 242 1.77 -6.88 -2.62
CA ALA A 242 1.06 -6.13 -3.66
C ALA A 242 1.77 -6.20 -5.01
N SER A 243 3.10 -6.06 -5.04
CA SER A 243 3.88 -6.25 -6.26
C SER A 243 3.77 -7.68 -6.81
N ARG A 244 3.86 -8.69 -5.94
CA ARG A 244 3.69 -10.09 -6.35
C ARG A 244 2.29 -10.37 -6.89
N LEU A 245 1.27 -9.77 -6.31
CA LEU A 245 -0.12 -9.91 -6.75
C LEU A 245 -0.32 -9.34 -8.17
N GLU A 246 0.26 -8.18 -8.47
CA GLU A 246 0.22 -7.57 -9.81
C GLU A 246 0.94 -8.40 -10.88
N ASN A 247 1.91 -9.21 -10.48
CA ASN A 247 2.58 -10.13 -11.41
C ASN A 247 1.76 -11.41 -11.66
N ALA A 248 0.94 -11.80 -10.69
CA ALA A 248 0.13 -13.01 -10.75
C ALA A 248 -1.25 -12.79 -11.36
N LEU A 249 -1.84 -11.62 -11.15
CA LEU A 249 -3.22 -11.30 -11.50
C LEU A 249 -3.32 -10.07 -12.41
N SER A 250 -4.30 -10.07 -13.29
CA SER A 250 -4.62 -8.87 -14.08
C SER A 250 -5.24 -7.76 -13.20
N LYS A 251 -5.15 -6.52 -13.66
CA LYS A 251 -5.82 -5.38 -13.01
C LYS A 251 -7.31 -5.62 -12.79
N ASN A 252 -7.99 -6.25 -13.75
CA ASN A 252 -9.41 -6.57 -13.63
C ASN A 252 -9.67 -7.65 -12.58
N ASP A 253 -8.81 -8.66 -12.45
CA ASP A 253 -8.91 -9.67 -11.39
C ASP A 253 -8.74 -9.01 -10.01
N ILE A 254 -7.76 -8.11 -9.89
CA ILE A 254 -7.52 -7.35 -8.64
C ILE A 254 -8.70 -6.44 -8.30
N LEU A 255 -9.24 -5.71 -9.28
CA LEU A 255 -10.41 -4.87 -9.07
C LEU A 255 -11.63 -5.69 -8.67
N GLN A 256 -11.83 -6.86 -9.28
CA GLN A 256 -12.90 -7.79 -8.90
C GLN A 256 -12.76 -8.26 -7.45
N LEU A 257 -11.55 -8.62 -7.02
CA LEU A 257 -11.28 -8.96 -5.61
C LEU A 257 -11.58 -7.77 -4.69
N TYR A 258 -11.15 -6.57 -5.08
CA TYR A 258 -11.37 -5.36 -4.31
C TYR A 258 -12.84 -5.06 -4.09
N ILE A 259 -13.64 -4.96 -5.15
CA ILE A 259 -15.06 -4.61 -5.05
C ILE A 259 -15.89 -5.65 -4.29
N ASN A 260 -15.38 -6.88 -4.16
CA ASN A 260 -16.01 -7.95 -3.39
C ASN A 260 -15.46 -8.09 -1.97
N SER A 261 -14.34 -7.44 -1.62
CA SER A 261 -13.70 -7.58 -0.30
C SER A 261 -13.75 -6.32 0.56
N VAL A 262 -13.93 -5.15 -0.02
CA VAL A 262 -13.87 -3.88 0.69
C VAL A 262 -15.06 -3.70 1.64
N TYR A 263 -14.78 -3.17 2.84
CA TYR A 263 -15.84 -2.78 3.78
C TYR A 263 -16.38 -1.39 3.43
N LEU A 264 -17.66 -1.29 3.17
CA LEU A 264 -18.32 -0.08 2.72
C LEU A 264 -19.31 0.50 3.74
N GLY A 265 -19.17 0.11 5.01
CA GLY A 265 -20.05 0.60 6.08
C GLY A 265 -21.34 -0.22 6.23
N ARG A 266 -22.13 0.08 7.27
CA ARG A 266 -23.38 -0.59 7.60
C ARG A 266 -23.32 -2.12 7.65
N GLY A 267 -22.17 -2.67 8.05
CA GLY A 267 -21.94 -4.11 8.02
C GLY A 267 -21.86 -4.72 6.63
N SER A 268 -21.72 -3.92 5.58
CA SER A 268 -21.72 -4.36 4.18
C SER A 268 -20.28 -4.55 3.69
N TRP A 269 -19.98 -5.74 3.24
CA TRP A 269 -18.73 -6.11 2.61
C TRP A 269 -18.96 -6.34 1.11
N GLY A 270 -18.23 -5.60 0.28
CA GLY A 270 -18.39 -5.60 -1.16
C GLY A 270 -19.55 -4.76 -1.67
N ILE A 271 -19.44 -4.42 -2.95
CA ILE A 271 -20.34 -3.45 -3.62
C ILE A 271 -21.80 -3.94 -3.68
N GLU A 272 -22.03 -5.23 -3.86
CA GLU A 272 -23.37 -5.76 -4.00
C GLU A 272 -24.18 -5.58 -2.70
N MET A 273 -23.58 -5.88 -1.54
CA MET A 273 -24.23 -5.66 -0.25
C MET A 273 -24.37 -4.18 0.07
N ALA A 274 -23.38 -3.37 -0.29
CA ALA A 274 -23.48 -1.91 -0.12
C ALA A 274 -24.62 -1.34 -0.97
N ALA A 275 -24.75 -1.72 -2.23
CA ALA A 275 -25.81 -1.28 -3.12
C ALA A 275 -27.21 -1.62 -2.55
N ARG A 276 -27.38 -2.85 -2.06
CA ARG A 276 -28.61 -3.27 -1.39
C ARG A 276 -28.91 -2.49 -0.10
N SER A 277 -27.87 -2.25 0.70
CA SER A 277 -28.02 -1.57 2.00
C SER A 277 -28.28 -0.07 1.87
N TYR A 278 -27.66 0.60 0.90
CA TYR A 278 -27.74 2.05 0.74
C TYR A 278 -28.84 2.47 -0.25
N PHE A 279 -29.05 1.70 -1.32
CA PHE A 279 -29.91 2.07 -2.44
C PHE A 279 -31.09 1.12 -2.67
N GLY A 280 -31.16 -0.01 -1.92
CA GLY A 280 -32.26 -0.98 -2.04
C GLY A 280 -32.29 -1.76 -3.35
N LYS A 281 -31.20 -1.78 -4.12
CA LYS A 281 -31.09 -2.45 -5.42
C LYS A 281 -29.76 -3.16 -5.61
N SER A 282 -29.65 -4.04 -6.60
CA SER A 282 -28.40 -4.70 -6.95
C SER A 282 -27.38 -3.70 -7.49
N ALA A 283 -26.08 -3.99 -7.30
CA ALA A 283 -25.01 -3.17 -7.86
C ALA A 283 -25.05 -3.08 -9.39
N LYS A 284 -25.58 -4.09 -10.07
CA LYS A 284 -25.78 -4.07 -11.54
C LYS A 284 -26.82 -3.04 -12.01
N ASP A 285 -27.71 -2.63 -11.10
CA ASP A 285 -28.83 -1.71 -11.38
C ASP A 285 -28.56 -0.27 -10.88
N LEU A 286 -27.32 0.01 -10.44
CA LEU A 286 -26.88 1.34 -9.98
C LEU A 286 -26.89 2.41 -11.07
#